data_b6da00624e6d48c42100e664845f2c75
#
_entry.id   b6da00624e6d48c42100e664845f2c75
#
_cell.length_a   1.000
_cell.length_b   1.000
_cell.length_c   1.000
_cell.angle_alpha   90.00
_cell.angle_beta   90.00
_cell.angle_gamma   90.00
#
_symmetry.space_group_name_H-M   'P 1'
#
loop_
_entity.id
_entity.type
_entity.pdbx_description
1 polymer ?
#
loop_
_entity_poly.entity_id
_entity_poly.type
_entity_poly.pdbx_seq_one_letter_code
_entity_poly.pdbx_strand_id
1 'polypeptide(L)'
;SNLFLGSGFFRIGKATDPEQRVKTAFGSDIGGGNRFCLLHTLDEAYKVGMHHFTTLQGPAPSDQAEAARSKISPYRGFWSITLGGAEALHLDRWIGNFEPGKEADFVVIDWNAGPSAQAWHQSLHLGEHTGPQTVEAAAELLYGIMMTGDDRNIAETWIMGSRAHPKQA
;
A
#
# COMPACT_ATOMS: atom_id res chain seq x y z
N SER A 1 8.32 -8.38 6.83
CA SER A 1 9.48 -9.01 7.51
C SER A 1 9.04 -9.85 8.71
N ASN A 2 8.20 -9.30 9.61
CA ASN A 2 7.79 -10.01 10.83
C ASN A 2 7.13 -11.36 10.54
N LEU A 3 6.29 -11.44 9.51
CA LEU A 3 5.64 -12.68 9.10
C LEU A 3 6.69 -13.71 8.64
N PHE A 4 7.64 -13.29 7.82
CA PHE A 4 8.71 -14.14 7.30
C PHE A 4 9.66 -14.63 8.41
N LEU A 5 10.02 -13.74 9.34
CA LEU A 5 10.93 -14.06 10.45
C LEU A 5 10.24 -14.77 11.63
N GLY A 6 8.90 -14.82 11.65
CA GLY A 6 8.16 -15.38 12.78
C GLY A 6 8.28 -14.55 14.08
N SER A 7 8.62 -13.26 13.97
CA SER A 7 8.82 -12.38 15.13
C SER A 7 7.54 -11.74 15.69
N GLY A 8 6.38 -12.14 15.16
CA GLY A 8 5.07 -11.68 15.58
C GLY A 8 4.34 -10.85 14.53
N PHE A 9 3.13 -10.44 14.84
CA PHE A 9 2.29 -9.65 13.95
C PHE A 9 2.12 -8.23 14.49
N PHE A 10 2.42 -7.24 13.64
CA PHE A 10 2.24 -5.85 14.02
C PHE A 10 0.75 -5.49 14.15
N ARG A 11 0.35 -5.02 15.32
CA ARG A 11 -1.05 -4.65 15.63
C ARG A 11 -1.38 -3.27 15.08
N ILE A 12 -1.58 -3.18 13.74
CA ILE A 12 -1.87 -1.93 13.04
C ILE A 12 -3.10 -1.22 13.63
N GLY A 13 -4.16 -1.97 13.99
CA GLY A 13 -5.37 -1.41 14.55
C GLY A 13 -5.16 -0.73 15.90
N LYS A 14 -4.19 -1.21 16.71
CA LYS A 14 -3.79 -0.57 17.95
C LYS A 14 -2.90 0.66 17.70
N ALA A 15 -1.90 0.51 16.85
CA ALA A 15 -0.97 1.60 16.53
C ALA A 15 -1.68 2.81 15.92
N THR A 16 -2.74 2.56 15.15
CA THR A 16 -3.53 3.60 14.48
C THR A 16 -4.74 4.08 15.29
N ASP A 17 -4.80 3.73 16.56
CA ASP A 17 -5.75 4.31 17.48
C ASP A 17 -5.50 5.83 17.59
N PRO A 18 -6.53 6.67 17.40
CA PRO A 18 -6.37 8.13 17.49
C PRO A 18 -5.77 8.62 18.82
N GLU A 19 -5.98 7.87 19.90
CA GLU A 19 -5.42 8.18 21.21
C GLU A 19 -3.92 7.88 21.31
N GLN A 20 -3.42 6.91 20.55
CA GLN A 20 -2.00 6.52 20.56
C GLN A 20 -1.12 7.48 19.76
N ARG A 21 -1.66 8.16 18.77
CA ARG A 21 -0.96 9.12 17.87
C ARG A 21 0.33 8.56 17.25
N VAL A 22 0.37 7.25 16.98
CA VAL A 22 1.53 6.62 16.34
C VAL A 22 1.44 6.79 14.83
N LYS A 23 2.43 7.46 14.24
CA LYS A 23 2.60 7.49 12.79
C LYS A 23 3.11 6.13 12.33
N THR A 24 2.44 5.54 11.36
CA THR A 24 2.78 4.20 10.85
C THR A 24 2.97 4.24 9.34
N ALA A 25 3.95 3.50 8.87
CA ALA A 25 4.23 3.32 7.45
C ALA A 25 4.63 1.86 7.19
N PHE A 26 4.61 1.45 5.93
CA PHE A 26 5.09 0.14 5.53
C PHE A 26 6.41 0.27 4.77
N GLY A 27 7.34 -0.63 5.06
CA GLY A 27 8.63 -0.77 4.39
C GLY A 27 8.91 -2.24 4.12
N SER A 28 9.75 -2.51 3.13
CA SER A 28 10.10 -3.88 2.73
C SER A 28 11.01 -4.58 3.75
N ASP A 29 11.78 -3.80 4.52
CA ASP A 29 12.78 -4.33 5.46
C ASP A 29 13.66 -5.41 4.82
N ILE A 30 14.14 -5.14 3.58
CA ILE A 30 14.90 -6.14 2.83
C ILE A 30 16.14 -6.62 3.61
N GLY A 31 16.26 -7.93 3.72
CA GLY A 31 17.23 -8.58 4.61
C GLY A 31 16.50 -9.31 5.74
N GLY A 32 15.62 -8.65 6.51
CA GLY A 32 14.60 -9.24 7.34
C GLY A 32 13.32 -9.56 6.56
N GLY A 33 13.01 -8.80 5.51
CA GLY A 33 12.01 -9.11 4.50
C GLY A 33 12.62 -9.80 3.28
N ASN A 34 11.79 -10.41 2.45
CA ASN A 34 12.20 -11.27 1.34
C ASN A 34 11.98 -10.65 -0.06
N ARG A 35 11.50 -9.40 -0.14
CA ARG A 35 11.22 -8.72 -1.42
C ARG A 35 11.46 -7.21 -1.30
N PHE A 36 11.88 -6.58 -2.41
CA PHE A 36 12.01 -5.13 -2.50
C PHE A 36 10.68 -4.44 -2.80
N CYS A 37 9.77 -5.10 -3.52
CA CYS A 37 8.54 -4.50 -4.01
C CYS A 37 7.56 -4.19 -2.87
N LEU A 38 7.19 -2.92 -2.71
CA LEU A 38 6.26 -2.48 -1.68
C LEU A 38 4.81 -2.93 -1.92
N LEU A 39 4.42 -3.25 -3.17
CA LEU A 39 3.11 -3.86 -3.45
C LEU A 39 2.99 -5.21 -2.73
N HIS A 40 4.04 -6.01 -2.72
CA HIS A 40 4.06 -7.25 -1.96
C HIS A 40 4.00 -7.01 -0.44
N THR A 41 4.64 -5.96 0.06
CA THR A 41 4.51 -5.56 1.48
C THR A 41 3.07 -5.19 1.83
N LEU A 42 2.34 -4.54 0.92
CA LEU A 42 0.92 -4.20 1.12
C LEU A 42 0.03 -5.44 1.19
N ASP A 43 0.26 -6.43 0.31
CA ASP A 43 -0.45 -7.72 0.35
C ASP A 43 -0.25 -8.43 1.70
N GLU A 44 1.00 -8.53 2.17
CA GLU A 44 1.31 -9.11 3.48
C GLU A 44 0.66 -8.31 4.63
N ALA A 45 0.73 -6.99 4.59
CA ALA A 45 0.13 -6.13 5.61
C ALA A 45 -1.39 -6.29 5.66
N TYR A 46 -2.05 -6.41 4.48
CA TYR A 46 -3.48 -6.68 4.41
C TYR A 46 -3.84 -8.01 5.07
N LYS A 47 -3.12 -9.09 4.77
CA LYS A 47 -3.35 -10.42 5.35
C LYS A 47 -3.19 -10.43 6.86
N VAL A 48 -2.15 -9.78 7.39
CA VAL A 48 -1.96 -9.60 8.84
C VAL A 48 -3.10 -8.78 9.44
N GLY A 49 -3.53 -7.72 8.79
CA GLY A 49 -4.69 -6.92 9.21
C GLY A 49 -5.98 -7.73 9.27
N MET A 50 -6.24 -8.57 8.27
CA MET A 50 -7.40 -9.46 8.24
C MET A 50 -7.32 -10.57 9.31
N HIS A 51 -6.14 -11.09 9.58
CA HIS A 51 -5.93 -12.00 10.71
C HIS A 51 -6.34 -11.33 12.04
N HIS A 52 -5.86 -10.12 12.30
CA HIS A 52 -6.25 -9.37 13.50
C HIS A 52 -7.74 -9.05 13.53
N PHE A 53 -8.32 -8.65 12.40
CA PHE A 53 -9.76 -8.43 12.31
C PHE A 53 -10.57 -9.64 12.77
N THR A 54 -10.14 -10.86 12.42
CA THR A 54 -10.86 -12.08 12.79
C THR A 54 -10.55 -12.57 14.21
N THR A 55 -9.35 -12.33 14.72
CA THR A 55 -8.87 -12.88 15.99
C THR A 55 -9.07 -11.94 17.19
N LEU A 56 -9.18 -10.63 16.96
CA LEU A 56 -9.32 -9.61 18.01
C LEU A 56 -10.78 -9.20 18.27
N GLN A 57 -11.76 -9.93 17.74
CA GLN A 57 -13.18 -9.65 17.97
C GLN A 57 -13.61 -10.10 19.37
N GLY A 58 -13.20 -9.34 20.38
CA GLY A 58 -13.65 -9.51 21.74
C GLY A 58 -15.02 -8.86 22.01
N PRO A 59 -15.63 -9.09 23.19
CA PRO A 59 -16.92 -8.51 23.55
C PRO A 59 -16.86 -6.99 23.84
N ALA A 60 -15.68 -6.45 24.16
CA ALA A 60 -15.52 -5.04 24.48
C ALA A 60 -15.59 -4.16 23.22
N PRO A 61 -16.22 -2.97 23.29
CA PRO A 61 -16.24 -2.02 22.16
C PRO A 61 -14.83 -1.62 21.69
N SER A 62 -13.85 -1.57 22.59
CA SER A 62 -12.43 -1.31 22.26
C SER A 62 -11.85 -2.38 21.35
N ASP A 63 -12.16 -3.65 21.59
CA ASP A 63 -11.68 -4.78 20.79
C ASP A 63 -12.28 -4.74 19.39
N GLN A 64 -13.57 -4.46 19.30
CA GLN A 64 -14.27 -4.31 18.03
C GLN A 64 -13.73 -3.11 17.22
N ALA A 65 -13.43 -2.00 17.89
CA ALA A 65 -12.85 -0.83 17.25
C ALA A 65 -11.41 -1.11 16.75
N GLU A 66 -10.60 -1.81 17.53
CA GLU A 66 -9.26 -2.22 17.09
C GLU A 66 -9.34 -3.20 15.92
N ALA A 67 -10.20 -4.21 15.99
CA ALA A 67 -10.42 -5.15 14.91
C ALA A 67 -10.82 -4.42 13.60
N ALA A 68 -11.76 -3.48 13.70
CA ALA A 68 -12.18 -2.68 12.54
C ALA A 68 -11.02 -1.85 11.95
N ARG A 69 -10.22 -1.20 12.80
CA ARG A 69 -9.03 -0.44 12.36
C ARG A 69 -7.92 -1.32 11.78
N SER A 70 -7.92 -2.62 12.08
CA SER A 70 -6.95 -3.56 11.52
C SER A 70 -7.17 -3.84 10.04
N LYS A 71 -8.36 -3.60 9.50
CA LYS A 71 -8.63 -3.69 8.06
C LYS A 71 -7.91 -2.57 7.32
N ILE A 72 -7.08 -2.95 6.37
CA ILE A 72 -6.35 -1.98 5.53
C ILE A 72 -7.12 -1.83 4.23
N SER A 73 -7.74 -0.65 4.03
CA SER A 73 -8.33 -0.31 2.74
C SER A 73 -7.23 -0.03 1.70
N PRO A 74 -7.52 -0.15 0.39
CA PRO A 74 -6.55 0.17 -0.65
C PRO A 74 -5.96 1.58 -0.51
N TYR A 75 -6.80 2.57 -0.26
CA TYR A 75 -6.35 3.96 -0.05
C TYR A 75 -5.39 4.07 1.14
N ARG A 76 -5.70 3.40 2.25
CA ARG A 76 -4.82 3.40 3.39
C ARG A 76 -3.51 2.68 3.11
N GLY A 77 -3.56 1.57 2.39
CA GLY A 77 -2.37 0.83 1.98
C GLY A 77 -1.42 1.72 1.18
N PHE A 78 -1.92 2.31 0.08
CA PHE A 78 -1.10 3.18 -0.77
C PHE A 78 -0.65 4.46 -0.05
N TRP A 79 -1.51 5.08 0.76
CA TRP A 79 -1.10 6.20 1.61
C TRP A 79 0.08 5.81 2.53
N SER A 80 0.06 4.62 3.12
CA SER A 80 1.09 4.18 4.06
C SER A 80 2.47 3.94 3.41
N ILE A 81 2.54 3.74 2.09
CA ILE A 81 3.80 3.61 1.33
C ILE A 81 4.17 4.88 0.54
N THR A 82 3.38 5.94 0.66
CA THR A 82 3.61 7.25 0.01
C THR A 82 3.62 8.35 1.07
N LEU A 83 2.58 9.18 1.13
CA LEU A 83 2.51 10.31 2.07
C LEU A 83 2.62 9.89 3.54
N GLY A 84 1.97 8.79 3.94
CA GLY A 84 2.07 8.28 5.30
C GLY A 84 3.49 7.83 5.66
N GLY A 85 4.22 7.27 4.67
CA GLY A 85 5.64 6.97 4.78
C GLY A 85 6.47 8.22 5.00
N ALA A 86 6.23 9.25 4.17
CA ALA A 86 6.90 10.54 4.29
C ALA A 86 6.62 11.21 5.65
N GLU A 87 5.36 11.20 6.11
CA GLU A 87 4.97 11.74 7.41
C GLU A 87 5.65 11.01 8.59
N ALA A 88 5.75 9.69 8.52
CA ALA A 88 6.41 8.90 9.57
C ALA A 88 7.91 9.19 9.66
N LEU A 89 8.53 9.59 8.56
CA LEU A 89 9.94 9.98 8.47
C LEU A 89 10.17 11.50 8.60
N HIS A 90 9.12 12.30 8.78
CA HIS A 90 9.18 13.76 8.77
C HIS A 90 9.71 14.36 7.45
N LEU A 91 9.42 13.71 6.33
CA LEU A 91 9.80 14.11 4.97
C LEU A 91 8.60 14.62 4.14
N ASP A 92 7.40 14.67 4.71
CA ASP A 92 6.15 15.04 4.05
C ASP A 92 6.15 16.47 3.49
N ARG A 93 7.06 17.33 3.94
CA ARG A 93 7.28 18.66 3.36
C ARG A 93 7.89 18.60 1.95
N TRP A 94 8.63 17.55 1.65
CA TRP A 94 9.42 17.45 0.41
C TRP A 94 8.93 16.38 -0.55
N ILE A 95 8.35 15.28 -0.04
CA ILE A 95 7.93 14.12 -0.84
C ILE A 95 6.58 13.57 -0.35
N GLY A 96 6.06 12.56 -1.06
CA GLY A 96 4.94 11.73 -0.62
C GLY A 96 3.62 12.00 -1.35
N ASN A 97 3.47 13.15 -2.02
CA ASN A 97 2.30 13.47 -2.86
C ASN A 97 2.67 14.50 -3.94
N PHE A 98 1.70 14.85 -4.80
CA PHE A 98 1.87 15.79 -5.92
C PHE A 98 1.56 17.25 -5.57
N GLU A 99 1.77 17.70 -4.35
CA GLU A 99 1.63 19.11 -4.01
C GLU A 99 2.71 19.96 -4.69
N PRO A 100 2.34 21.16 -5.20
CA PRO A 100 3.32 22.05 -5.80
C PRO A 100 4.44 22.43 -4.81
N GLY A 101 5.69 22.35 -5.28
CA GLY A 101 6.88 22.64 -4.47
C GLY A 101 7.53 21.43 -3.82
N LYS A 102 6.94 20.25 -3.97
CA LYS A 102 7.57 18.98 -3.59
C LYS A 102 8.38 18.37 -4.73
N GLU A 103 9.27 17.45 -4.38
CA GLU A 103 10.02 16.67 -5.35
C GLU A 103 9.09 15.80 -6.19
N ALA A 104 9.39 15.68 -7.48
CA ALA A 104 8.63 14.84 -8.39
C ALA A 104 9.09 13.37 -8.30
N ASP A 105 8.78 12.75 -7.15
CA ASP A 105 9.03 11.35 -6.85
C ASP A 105 7.75 10.56 -7.06
N PHE A 106 7.70 9.72 -8.09
CA PHE A 106 6.51 8.92 -8.38
C PHE A 106 6.85 7.65 -9.17
N VAL A 107 5.89 6.74 -9.21
CA VAL A 107 5.93 5.55 -10.07
C VAL A 107 4.77 5.58 -11.06
N VAL A 108 4.98 5.00 -12.23
CA VAL A 108 3.93 4.70 -13.20
C VAL A 108 3.62 3.21 -13.08
N ILE A 109 2.36 2.90 -12.83
CA ILE A 109 1.88 1.52 -12.67
C ILE A 109 1.20 1.06 -13.95
N ASP A 110 1.66 -0.04 -14.52
CA ASP A 110 0.96 -0.78 -15.58
C ASP A 110 0.01 -1.79 -14.95
N TRP A 111 -1.29 -1.54 -15.06
CA TRP A 111 -2.34 -2.40 -14.53
C TRP A 111 -2.43 -3.75 -15.25
N ASN A 112 -1.91 -3.85 -16.47
CA ASN A 112 -1.99 -5.04 -17.32
C ASN A 112 -0.70 -5.87 -17.28
N ALA A 113 0.33 -5.44 -16.57
CA ALA A 113 1.57 -6.20 -16.44
C ALA A 113 1.35 -7.43 -15.54
N GLY A 114 1.52 -8.59 -16.13
CA GLY A 114 1.35 -9.87 -15.46
C GLY A 114 -0.09 -10.42 -15.51
N PRO A 115 -0.23 -11.75 -15.57
CA PRO A 115 -1.52 -12.39 -15.85
C PRO A 115 -2.56 -12.18 -14.72
N SER A 116 -2.14 -12.12 -13.47
CA SER A 116 -3.06 -11.95 -12.34
C SER A 116 -3.64 -10.55 -12.26
N ALA A 117 -2.80 -9.52 -12.43
CA ALA A 117 -3.26 -8.13 -12.46
C ALA A 117 -4.14 -7.86 -13.68
N GLN A 118 -3.77 -8.41 -14.85
CA GLN A 118 -4.58 -8.32 -16.07
C GLN A 118 -5.95 -8.97 -15.90
N ALA A 119 -6.03 -10.19 -15.34
CA ALA A 119 -7.28 -10.89 -15.11
C ALA A 119 -8.18 -10.11 -14.13
N TRP A 120 -7.61 -9.54 -13.08
CA TRP A 120 -8.35 -8.68 -12.15
C TRP A 120 -8.90 -7.44 -12.86
N HIS A 121 -8.06 -6.71 -13.58
CA HIS A 121 -8.46 -5.51 -14.30
C HIS A 121 -9.57 -5.79 -15.32
N GLN A 122 -9.47 -6.88 -16.07
CA GLN A 122 -10.50 -7.30 -17.01
C GLN A 122 -11.83 -7.63 -16.31
N SER A 123 -11.79 -8.22 -15.11
CA SER A 123 -13.00 -8.56 -14.36
C SER A 123 -13.79 -7.32 -13.88
N LEU A 124 -13.15 -6.18 -13.76
CA LEU A 124 -13.78 -4.93 -13.36
C LEU A 124 -14.55 -4.24 -14.52
N HIS A 125 -14.45 -4.76 -15.75
CA HIS A 125 -15.08 -4.18 -16.94
C HIS A 125 -14.78 -2.68 -17.15
N LEU A 126 -13.65 -2.22 -16.68
CA LEU A 126 -13.16 -0.86 -16.92
C LEU A 126 -12.76 -0.77 -18.40
N GLY A 127 -13.31 0.20 -19.12
CA GLY A 127 -12.99 0.41 -20.53
C GLY A 127 -11.48 0.62 -20.74
N GLU A 128 -10.95 0.08 -21.84
CA GLU A 128 -9.50 0.05 -22.12
C GLU A 128 -8.80 1.43 -22.10
N HIS A 129 -9.57 2.52 -22.20
CA HIS A 129 -9.04 3.88 -22.33
C HIS A 129 -9.57 4.89 -21.30
N THR A 130 -10.46 4.46 -20.41
CA THR A 130 -11.00 5.32 -19.36
C THR A 130 -10.61 4.75 -18.01
N GLY A 131 -9.76 5.44 -17.29
CA GLY A 131 -9.46 5.10 -15.90
C GLY A 131 -10.73 5.07 -15.02
N PRO A 132 -10.61 4.75 -13.74
CA PRO A 132 -11.77 4.66 -12.85
C PRO A 132 -12.50 6.00 -12.78
N GLN A 133 -13.83 5.97 -13.00
CA GLN A 133 -14.68 7.17 -13.04
C GLN A 133 -15.26 7.52 -11.66
N THR A 134 -15.17 6.61 -10.70
CA THR A 134 -15.66 6.79 -9.34
C THR A 134 -14.60 6.42 -8.32
N VAL A 135 -14.76 6.89 -7.08
CA VAL A 135 -13.87 6.55 -5.95
C VAL A 135 -13.91 5.05 -5.67
N GLU A 136 -15.07 4.43 -5.80
CA GLU A 136 -15.25 2.99 -5.62
C GLU A 136 -14.51 2.19 -6.68
N ALA A 137 -14.63 2.57 -7.96
CA ALA A 137 -13.91 1.93 -9.07
C ALA A 137 -12.38 2.11 -8.90
N ALA A 138 -11.93 3.26 -8.41
CA ALA A 138 -10.52 3.48 -8.08
C ALA A 138 -10.07 2.59 -6.92
N ALA A 139 -10.90 2.40 -5.89
CA ALA A 139 -10.59 1.50 -4.78
C ALA A 139 -10.45 0.05 -5.24
N GLU A 140 -11.34 -0.44 -6.11
CA GLU A 140 -11.27 -1.79 -6.66
C GLU A 140 -9.99 -2.01 -7.49
N LEU A 141 -9.63 -1.02 -8.30
CA LEU A 141 -8.41 -1.07 -9.09
C LEU A 141 -7.16 -1.09 -8.19
N LEU A 142 -7.09 -0.20 -7.22
CA LEU A 142 -6.01 -0.15 -6.23
C LEU A 142 -5.95 -1.45 -5.41
N TYR A 143 -7.10 -2.03 -5.05
CA TYR A 143 -7.16 -3.30 -4.35
C TYR A 143 -6.57 -4.43 -5.19
N GLY A 144 -6.91 -4.49 -6.47
CA GLY A 144 -6.36 -5.48 -7.40
C GLY A 144 -4.83 -5.43 -7.46
N ILE A 145 -4.27 -4.23 -7.64
CA ILE A 145 -2.81 -4.04 -7.65
C ILE A 145 -2.18 -4.35 -6.28
N MET A 146 -2.85 -3.99 -5.19
CA MET A 146 -2.37 -4.29 -3.84
C MET A 146 -2.26 -5.81 -3.59
N MET A 147 -3.21 -6.61 -4.14
CA MET A 147 -3.30 -8.05 -3.91
C MET A 147 -2.52 -8.90 -4.93
N THR A 148 -2.40 -8.43 -6.15
CA THR A 148 -1.86 -9.22 -7.27
C THR A 148 -0.65 -8.59 -7.96
N GLY A 149 -0.33 -7.34 -7.61
CA GLY A 149 0.76 -6.59 -8.21
C GLY A 149 2.14 -6.98 -7.68
N ASP A 150 3.13 -6.84 -8.53
CA ASP A 150 4.54 -7.03 -8.20
C ASP A 150 5.42 -6.00 -8.95
N ASP A 151 6.73 -6.23 -8.98
CA ASP A 151 7.70 -5.35 -9.63
C ASP A 151 7.48 -5.20 -11.14
N ARG A 152 6.84 -6.17 -11.81
CA ARG A 152 6.48 -6.09 -13.24
C ARG A 152 5.44 -5.01 -13.52
N ASN A 153 4.65 -4.65 -12.52
CA ASN A 153 3.65 -3.58 -12.63
C ASN A 153 4.27 -2.16 -12.54
N ILE A 154 5.54 -2.04 -12.15
CA ILE A 154 6.22 -0.74 -12.10
C ILE A 154 6.82 -0.45 -13.48
N ALA A 155 6.08 0.29 -14.31
CA ALA A 155 6.53 0.65 -15.64
C ALA A 155 7.63 1.73 -15.61
N GLU A 156 7.50 2.72 -14.72
CA GLU A 156 8.50 3.76 -14.56
C GLU A 156 8.66 4.16 -13.09
N THR A 157 9.87 4.55 -12.73
CA THR A 157 10.18 5.21 -11.45
C THR A 157 10.87 6.54 -11.74
N TRP A 158 10.35 7.60 -11.13
CA TRP A 158 10.88 8.96 -11.23
C TRP A 158 11.37 9.42 -9.87
N ILE A 159 12.55 10.01 -9.82
CA ILE A 159 13.18 10.53 -8.60
C ILE A 159 13.66 11.96 -8.92
N MET A 160 13.21 12.93 -8.15
CA MET A 160 13.52 14.36 -8.31
C MET A 160 13.29 14.83 -9.75
N GLY A 161 12.19 14.38 -10.38
CA GLY A 161 11.83 14.71 -11.75
C GLY A 161 12.67 14.02 -12.84
N SER A 162 13.57 13.12 -12.48
CA SER A 162 14.38 12.35 -13.43
C SER A 162 13.95 10.89 -13.46
N ARG A 163 13.81 10.31 -14.67
CA ARG A 163 13.43 8.92 -14.81
C ARG A 163 14.59 7.99 -14.40
N ALA A 164 14.39 7.26 -13.29
CA ALA A 164 15.37 6.33 -12.74
C ALA A 164 15.19 4.90 -13.27
N HIS A 165 13.95 4.52 -13.66
CA HIS A 165 13.63 3.22 -14.22
C HIS A 165 12.51 3.36 -15.29
N PRO A 166 12.57 2.64 -16.43
CA PRO A 166 13.79 2.02 -16.96
C PRO A 166 14.87 3.09 -17.21
N LYS A 167 16.11 2.71 -17.12
CA LYS A 167 17.21 3.61 -17.43
C LYS A 167 17.08 4.07 -18.89
N GLN A 168 17.30 5.36 -19.12
CA GLN A 168 17.45 5.87 -20.49
C GLN A 168 18.68 5.19 -21.13
N ALA A 169 18.51 4.64 -22.33
CA ALA A 169 19.59 4.05 -23.09
C ALA A 169 20.60 5.11 -23.52
#